data_64f987c7d860f6a67880ebcbfec74e74
#
_entry.id   64f987c7d860f6a67880ebcbfec74e74
#
_cell.length_a   1.000
_cell.length_b   1.000
_cell.length_c   1.000
_cell.angle_alpha   90.00
_cell.angle_beta   90.00
_cell.angle_gamma   90.00
#
_symmetry.space_group_name_H-M   'P 1'
#
loop_
_entity.id
_entity.type
_entity.pdbx_description
1 polymer ?
#
loop_
_entity_poly.entity_id
_entity_poly.type
_entity_poly.pdbx_seq_one_letter_code
_entity_poly.pdbx_strand_id
1 'polypeptide(L)'
;MVRPAALLKRSLIFAHRWLGVALAVLFVLWFVSGIVMMYWSFPAVEASDRLERLPVLNPDRIKVSAASAAASTGRDLPAGQVRLTSFDGRPAWRLGGRGGWSMVFADDGTPADVVDDALIERAASAWARRPVSEATRELVEEVDQWTVGSNLRNLRPLYKYSFSDGQQVYINGNTAEVVQYTTPSSRFWAYLGAIPHWMYFTPLRKHQPQWFKFVVWTSLIGTVA
;
A
#
# COMPACT_ATOMS: atom_id res chain seq x y z
N MET A 1 61.35 -0.39 12.52
CA MET A 1 60.13 0.42 12.73
C MET A 1 59.31 0.47 11.46
N VAL A 2 58.06 -0.03 11.48
CA VAL A 2 57.17 0.04 10.33
C VAL A 2 56.73 1.50 10.17
N ARG A 3 56.89 2.06 8.97
CA ARG A 3 56.51 3.44 8.68
C ARG A 3 54.97 3.59 8.89
N PRO A 4 54.48 4.60 9.64
CA PRO A 4 53.06 4.76 9.95
C PRO A 4 52.20 4.86 8.69
N ALA A 5 52.71 5.45 7.62
CA ALA A 5 52.02 5.49 6.31
C ALA A 5 51.80 4.09 5.68
N ALA A 6 52.70 3.13 5.90
CA ALA A 6 52.56 1.79 5.40
C ALA A 6 51.49 0.98 6.17
N LEU A 7 51.37 1.24 7.48
CA LEU A 7 50.30 0.65 8.30
C LEU A 7 48.93 1.20 7.89
N LEU A 8 48.81 2.51 7.72
CA LEU A 8 47.58 3.15 7.26
C LEU A 8 47.12 2.61 5.91
N LYS A 9 48.04 2.53 4.94
CA LYS A 9 47.72 1.97 3.62
C LYS A 9 47.22 0.52 3.70
N ARG A 10 47.84 -0.33 4.51
CA ARG A 10 47.41 -1.72 4.71
C ARG A 10 46.02 -1.79 5.35
N SER A 11 45.75 -0.97 6.36
CA SER A 11 44.45 -0.92 7.01
C SER A 11 43.35 -0.43 6.07
N LEU A 12 43.64 0.56 5.23
CA LEU A 12 42.68 1.05 4.23
C LEU A 12 42.36 -0.02 3.18
N ILE A 13 43.39 -0.70 2.65
CA ILE A 13 43.22 -1.81 1.69
C ILE A 13 42.43 -2.96 2.32
N PHE A 14 42.72 -3.29 3.58
CA PHE A 14 41.98 -4.33 4.29
C PHE A 14 40.51 -3.95 4.47
N ALA A 15 40.24 -2.73 4.97
CA ALA A 15 38.88 -2.24 5.17
C ALA A 15 38.09 -2.19 3.86
N HIS A 16 38.66 -1.58 2.81
CA HIS A 16 38.02 -1.53 1.48
C HIS A 16 37.70 -2.92 0.92
N ARG A 17 38.66 -3.85 1.00
CA ARG A 17 38.48 -5.23 0.50
C ARG A 17 37.30 -5.92 1.22
N TRP A 18 37.25 -5.87 2.55
CA TRP A 18 36.20 -6.57 3.30
C TRP A 18 34.85 -5.87 3.24
N LEU A 19 34.82 -4.54 3.24
CA LEU A 19 33.61 -3.78 2.96
C LEU A 19 33.09 -4.10 1.55
N GLY A 20 33.96 -4.11 0.55
CA GLY A 20 33.58 -4.47 -0.82
C GLY A 20 32.98 -5.88 -0.93
N VAL A 21 33.57 -6.87 -0.24
CA VAL A 21 33.00 -8.23 -0.22
C VAL A 21 31.61 -8.25 0.43
N ALA A 22 31.47 -7.61 1.59
CA ALA A 22 30.17 -7.55 2.29
C ALA A 22 29.10 -6.81 1.47
N LEU A 23 29.47 -5.70 0.86
CA LEU A 23 28.56 -4.88 0.06
C LEU A 23 28.28 -5.49 -1.31
N ALA A 24 29.17 -6.31 -1.88
CA ALA A 24 28.95 -7.00 -3.15
C ALA A 24 27.68 -7.87 -3.09
N VAL A 25 27.43 -8.56 -1.98
CA VAL A 25 26.22 -9.35 -1.78
C VAL A 25 24.95 -8.46 -1.81
N LEU A 26 25.04 -7.31 -1.15
CA LEU A 26 23.93 -6.34 -1.14
C LEU A 26 23.69 -5.75 -2.54
N PHE A 27 24.75 -5.41 -3.28
CA PHE A 27 24.62 -4.91 -4.64
C PHE A 27 24.02 -5.95 -5.59
N VAL A 28 24.46 -7.21 -5.53
CA VAL A 28 23.85 -8.29 -6.30
C VAL A 28 22.37 -8.42 -5.98
N LEU A 29 22.01 -8.39 -4.70
CA LEU A 29 20.61 -8.42 -4.27
C LEU A 29 19.82 -7.24 -4.86
N TRP A 30 20.36 -6.03 -4.81
CA TRP A 30 19.71 -4.83 -5.33
C TRP A 30 19.57 -4.86 -6.86
N PHE A 31 20.60 -5.30 -7.60
CA PHE A 31 20.51 -5.43 -9.06
C PHE A 31 19.43 -6.44 -9.46
N VAL A 32 19.45 -7.64 -8.90
CA VAL A 32 18.49 -8.70 -9.23
C VAL A 32 17.07 -8.26 -8.84
N SER A 33 16.89 -7.75 -7.63
CA SER A 33 15.59 -7.27 -7.19
C SER A 33 15.09 -6.05 -7.98
N GLY A 34 15.99 -5.17 -8.41
CA GLY A 34 15.68 -4.04 -9.29
C GLY A 34 15.18 -4.50 -10.67
N ILE A 35 15.79 -5.53 -11.26
CA ILE A 35 15.30 -6.11 -12.51
C ILE A 35 13.89 -6.68 -12.33
N VAL A 36 13.64 -7.40 -11.24
CA VAL A 36 12.28 -7.90 -10.94
C VAL A 36 11.29 -6.74 -10.84
N MET A 37 11.66 -5.63 -10.18
CA MET A 37 10.80 -4.45 -10.02
C MET A 37 10.48 -3.71 -11.33
N MET A 38 11.21 -3.95 -12.41
CA MET A 38 10.83 -3.42 -13.73
C MET A 38 9.51 -4.03 -14.25
N TYR A 39 9.13 -5.20 -13.75
CA TYR A 39 7.96 -5.95 -14.19
C TYR A 39 6.89 -6.13 -13.11
N TRP A 40 7.29 -6.14 -11.84
CA TRP A 40 6.41 -6.38 -10.70
C TRP A 40 6.70 -5.40 -9.56
N SER A 41 5.70 -4.58 -9.24
CA SER A 41 5.76 -3.64 -8.11
C SER A 41 5.38 -4.32 -6.78
N PHE A 42 5.51 -3.57 -5.68
CA PHE A 42 4.92 -3.94 -4.40
C PHE A 42 3.39 -3.97 -4.54
N PRO A 43 2.68 -4.97 -3.98
CA PRO A 43 1.24 -5.05 -4.09
C PRO A 43 0.55 -3.77 -3.58
N ALA A 44 -0.34 -3.26 -4.39
CA ALA A 44 -1.16 -2.09 -4.09
C ALA A 44 -2.49 -2.21 -4.84
N VAL A 45 -3.46 -1.41 -4.44
CA VAL A 45 -4.71 -1.26 -5.19
C VAL A 45 -4.52 -0.14 -6.21
N GLU A 46 -4.35 -0.54 -7.47
CA GLU A 46 -4.16 0.37 -8.58
C GLU A 46 -5.50 0.84 -9.19
N ALA A 47 -5.43 1.86 -10.04
CA ALA A 47 -6.62 2.32 -10.76
C ALA A 47 -7.18 1.24 -11.70
N SER A 48 -6.31 0.44 -12.31
CA SER A 48 -6.69 -0.71 -13.14
C SER A 48 -7.48 -1.77 -12.38
N ASP A 49 -7.06 -2.09 -11.13
CA ASP A 49 -7.79 -3.04 -10.28
C ASP A 49 -9.21 -2.54 -10.00
N ARG A 50 -9.36 -1.24 -9.74
CA ARG A 50 -10.67 -0.63 -9.50
C ARG A 50 -11.55 -0.67 -10.75
N LEU A 51 -10.99 -0.38 -11.93
CA LEU A 51 -11.71 -0.45 -13.20
C LEU A 51 -12.13 -1.88 -13.55
N GLU A 52 -11.33 -2.87 -13.22
CA GLU A 52 -11.61 -4.27 -13.49
C GLU A 52 -12.63 -4.88 -12.51
N ARG A 53 -12.56 -4.48 -11.22
CA ARG A 53 -13.26 -5.16 -10.13
C ARG A 53 -14.51 -4.44 -9.64
N LEU A 54 -14.59 -3.12 -9.80
CA LEU A 54 -15.79 -2.37 -9.43
C LEU A 54 -16.84 -2.50 -10.54
N PRO A 55 -18.14 -2.52 -10.16
CA PRO A 55 -19.23 -2.49 -11.12
C PRO A 55 -19.14 -1.26 -12.02
N VAL A 56 -19.49 -1.45 -13.29
CA VAL A 56 -19.56 -0.35 -14.26
C VAL A 56 -20.56 0.69 -13.77
N LEU A 57 -20.16 1.96 -13.80
CA LEU A 57 -21.04 3.06 -13.45
C LEU A 57 -22.14 3.20 -14.51
N ASN A 58 -23.40 3.27 -14.05
CA ASN A 58 -24.52 3.63 -14.90
C ASN A 58 -24.72 5.14 -14.88
N PRO A 59 -24.46 5.87 -15.99
CA PRO A 59 -24.63 7.33 -16.06
C PRO A 59 -26.03 7.82 -15.72
N ASP A 60 -27.06 7.03 -16.08
CA ASP A 60 -28.47 7.40 -15.83
C ASP A 60 -28.85 7.41 -14.36
N ARG A 61 -28.03 6.79 -13.52
CA ARG A 61 -28.19 6.80 -12.07
C ARG A 61 -27.48 7.99 -11.39
N ILE A 62 -26.70 8.77 -12.11
CA ILE A 62 -25.98 9.94 -11.57
C ILE A 62 -26.91 11.15 -11.66
N LYS A 63 -27.61 11.46 -10.56
CA LYS A 63 -28.61 12.55 -10.48
C LYS A 63 -28.11 13.73 -9.67
N VAL A 64 -27.15 13.52 -8.77
CA VAL A 64 -26.58 14.54 -7.91
C VAL A 64 -25.24 14.97 -8.47
N SER A 65 -25.04 16.26 -8.68
CA SER A 65 -23.76 16.80 -9.14
C SER A 65 -22.67 16.72 -8.07
N ALA A 66 -21.41 16.72 -8.48
CA ALA A 66 -20.27 16.78 -7.55
C ALA A 66 -20.33 18.02 -6.64
N ALA A 67 -20.78 19.16 -7.18
CA ALA A 67 -20.91 20.41 -6.43
C ALA A 67 -22.02 20.29 -5.36
N SER A 68 -23.17 19.70 -5.71
CA SER A 68 -24.28 19.49 -4.76
C SER A 68 -23.87 18.50 -3.65
N ALA A 69 -23.19 17.42 -4.02
CA ALA A 69 -22.66 16.45 -3.06
C ALA A 69 -21.61 17.09 -2.12
N ALA A 70 -20.74 17.96 -2.64
CA ALA A 70 -19.79 18.71 -1.84
C ALA A 70 -20.50 19.66 -0.85
N ALA A 71 -21.47 20.40 -1.34
CA ALA A 71 -22.24 21.35 -0.52
C ALA A 71 -23.00 20.63 0.64
N SER A 72 -23.53 19.43 0.40
CA SER A 72 -24.23 18.65 1.43
C SER A 72 -23.32 18.23 2.60
N THR A 73 -22.00 18.12 2.37
CA THR A 73 -21.04 17.77 3.44
C THR A 73 -20.58 18.96 4.27
N GLY A 74 -20.92 20.20 3.87
CA GLY A 74 -20.44 21.42 4.51
C GLY A 74 -18.91 21.63 4.44
N ARG A 75 -18.23 20.90 3.55
CA ARG A 75 -16.77 20.94 3.42
C ARG A 75 -16.36 21.76 2.22
N ASP A 76 -15.33 22.61 2.43
CA ASP A 76 -14.62 23.26 1.33
C ASP A 76 -13.64 22.26 0.70
N LEU A 77 -13.90 21.89 -0.54
CA LEU A 77 -13.16 20.85 -1.24
C LEU A 77 -12.18 21.47 -2.21
N PRO A 78 -10.85 21.23 -2.04
CA PRO A 78 -9.88 21.61 -3.03
C PRO A 78 -10.15 20.90 -4.36
N ALA A 79 -10.00 21.62 -5.47
CA ALA A 79 -10.10 21.04 -6.81
C ALA A 79 -9.15 19.81 -6.93
N GLY A 80 -9.65 18.71 -7.47
CA GLY A 80 -8.90 17.48 -7.66
C GLY A 80 -9.09 16.39 -6.59
N GLN A 81 -9.79 16.67 -5.51
CA GLN A 81 -10.10 15.68 -4.48
C GLN A 81 -11.54 15.12 -4.56
N VAL A 82 -12.16 15.27 -5.72
CA VAL A 82 -13.52 14.75 -5.99
C VAL A 82 -13.40 13.62 -7.03
N ARG A 83 -13.93 12.46 -6.70
CA ARG A 83 -13.92 11.31 -7.61
C ARG A 83 -15.27 10.60 -7.59
N LEU A 84 -15.80 10.31 -8.78
CA LEU A 84 -16.93 9.41 -8.93
C LEU A 84 -16.44 7.97 -8.90
N THR A 85 -17.11 7.13 -8.14
CA THR A 85 -16.76 5.70 -8.01
C THR A 85 -18.04 4.87 -7.88
N SER A 86 -17.94 3.57 -8.08
CA SER A 86 -18.98 2.64 -7.65
C SER A 86 -18.72 2.22 -6.20
N PHE A 87 -19.74 2.34 -5.36
CA PHE A 87 -19.70 1.95 -3.95
C PHE A 87 -21.00 1.23 -3.58
N ASP A 88 -20.90 0.02 -3.04
CA ASP A 88 -22.04 -0.87 -2.74
C ASP A 88 -23.04 -1.00 -3.91
N GLY A 89 -22.53 -1.12 -5.15
CA GLY A 89 -23.33 -1.23 -6.37
C GLY A 89 -24.05 0.07 -6.81
N ARG A 90 -23.77 1.20 -6.18
CA ARG A 90 -24.34 2.52 -6.47
C ARG A 90 -23.24 3.50 -6.93
N PRO A 91 -23.55 4.49 -7.79
CA PRO A 91 -22.64 5.58 -8.06
C PRO A 91 -22.50 6.46 -6.81
N ALA A 92 -21.27 6.80 -6.43
CA ALA A 92 -20.98 7.63 -5.27
C ALA A 92 -19.87 8.66 -5.55
N TRP A 93 -20.03 9.85 -5.03
CA TRP A 93 -19.01 10.88 -4.98
C TRP A 93 -18.13 10.68 -3.76
N ARG A 94 -16.86 10.40 -4.01
CA ARG A 94 -15.84 10.40 -2.98
C ARG A 94 -15.21 11.78 -2.89
N LEU A 95 -15.31 12.39 -1.72
CA LEU A 95 -14.97 13.79 -1.47
C LEU A 95 -13.83 13.84 -0.45
N GLY A 96 -12.65 14.31 -0.87
CA GLY A 96 -11.49 14.49 0.00
C GLY A 96 -11.43 15.90 0.58
N GLY A 97 -11.00 16.04 1.81
CA GLY A 97 -10.83 17.35 2.46
C GLY A 97 -9.89 17.29 3.67
N ARG A 98 -9.62 18.44 4.30
CA ARG A 98 -8.75 18.54 5.48
C ARG A 98 -9.17 17.66 6.66
N GLY A 99 -10.46 17.27 6.75
CA GLY A 99 -11.02 16.41 7.79
C GLY A 99 -11.12 14.93 7.39
N GLY A 100 -10.47 14.50 6.31
CA GLY A 100 -10.56 13.13 5.80
C GLY A 100 -11.47 13.00 4.57
N TRP A 101 -11.89 11.79 4.28
CA TRP A 101 -12.79 11.48 3.17
C TRP A 101 -14.23 11.38 3.63
N SER A 102 -15.16 11.83 2.81
CA SER A 102 -16.59 11.53 2.92
C SER A 102 -17.11 10.98 1.62
N MET A 103 -18.23 10.29 1.67
CA MET A 103 -18.84 9.68 0.51
C MET A 103 -20.33 10.01 0.48
N VAL A 104 -20.84 10.39 -0.70
CA VAL A 104 -22.23 10.75 -0.94
C VAL A 104 -22.72 9.99 -2.16
N PHE A 105 -23.81 9.28 -2.05
CA PHE A 105 -24.39 8.58 -3.19
C PHE A 105 -24.85 9.57 -4.27
N ALA A 106 -24.45 9.31 -5.51
CA ALA A 106 -24.72 10.20 -6.63
C ALA A 106 -26.12 10.02 -7.24
N ASP A 107 -26.86 9.00 -6.82
CA ASP A 107 -28.20 8.72 -7.29
C ASP A 107 -29.30 9.47 -6.47
N ASP A 108 -29.07 9.70 -5.18
CA ASP A 108 -30.07 10.33 -4.30
C ASP A 108 -29.50 11.41 -3.35
N GLY A 109 -28.16 11.55 -3.27
CA GLY A 109 -27.51 12.53 -2.41
C GLY A 109 -27.40 12.11 -0.94
N THR A 110 -27.74 10.87 -0.60
CA THR A 110 -27.60 10.39 0.78
C THR A 110 -26.14 10.18 1.14
N PRO A 111 -25.70 10.54 2.37
CA PRO A 111 -24.37 10.20 2.85
C PRO A 111 -24.18 8.68 2.93
N ALA A 112 -23.00 8.20 2.53
CA ALA A 112 -22.58 6.80 2.68
C ALA A 112 -21.69 6.64 3.93
N ASP A 113 -22.12 7.22 5.05
CA ASP A 113 -21.32 7.34 6.26
C ASP A 113 -21.52 6.16 7.23
N VAL A 114 -22.55 5.34 7.01
CA VAL A 114 -22.81 4.17 7.87
C VAL A 114 -22.08 2.97 7.30
N VAL A 115 -20.97 2.64 7.93
CA VAL A 115 -20.20 1.42 7.61
C VAL A 115 -20.50 0.39 8.69
N ASP A 116 -21.16 -0.68 8.28
CA ASP A 116 -21.41 -1.86 9.11
C ASP A 116 -20.59 -3.06 8.64
N ASP A 117 -20.58 -4.11 9.43
CA ASP A 117 -19.89 -5.35 9.09
C ASP A 117 -20.41 -5.98 7.79
N ALA A 118 -21.71 -5.88 7.53
CA ALA A 118 -22.32 -6.43 6.33
C ALA A 118 -21.83 -5.71 5.05
N LEU A 119 -21.65 -4.39 5.11
CA LEU A 119 -21.08 -3.61 4.01
C LEU A 119 -19.60 -4.00 3.75
N ILE A 120 -18.82 -4.14 4.83
CA ILE A 120 -17.41 -4.56 4.75
C ILE A 120 -17.32 -5.96 4.11
N GLU A 121 -18.17 -6.89 4.51
CA GLU A 121 -18.21 -8.24 3.95
C GLU A 121 -18.64 -8.26 2.47
N ARG A 122 -19.64 -7.44 2.10
CA ARG A 122 -20.02 -7.29 0.69
C ARG A 122 -18.89 -6.72 -0.16
N ALA A 123 -18.17 -5.72 0.37
CA ALA A 123 -17.02 -5.13 -0.31
C ALA A 123 -15.89 -6.17 -0.50
N ALA A 124 -15.60 -7.00 0.51
CA ALA A 124 -14.61 -8.07 0.43
C ALA A 124 -15.00 -9.11 -0.63
N SER A 125 -16.26 -9.60 -0.57
CA SER A 125 -16.79 -10.59 -1.48
C SER A 125 -16.81 -10.10 -2.92
N ALA A 126 -17.29 -8.88 -3.14
CA ALA A 126 -17.35 -8.26 -4.47
C ALA A 126 -15.93 -8.08 -5.07
N TRP A 127 -14.97 -7.64 -4.27
CA TRP A 127 -13.59 -7.46 -4.73
C TRP A 127 -12.91 -8.78 -5.08
N ALA A 128 -13.01 -9.77 -4.20
CA ALA A 128 -12.42 -11.09 -4.41
C ALA A 128 -13.16 -11.90 -5.48
N ARG A 129 -14.39 -11.52 -5.82
CA ARG A 129 -15.33 -12.31 -6.65
C ARG A 129 -15.56 -13.71 -6.07
N ARG A 130 -15.69 -13.79 -4.75
CA ARG A 130 -15.91 -15.01 -3.97
C ARG A 130 -16.80 -14.73 -2.76
N PRO A 131 -17.56 -15.71 -2.31
CA PRO A 131 -18.38 -15.57 -1.12
C PRO A 131 -17.48 -15.39 0.13
N VAL A 132 -17.86 -14.47 1.00
CA VAL A 132 -17.10 -14.17 2.24
C VAL A 132 -17.01 -15.36 3.19
N SER A 133 -17.94 -16.33 3.08
CA SER A 133 -17.90 -17.59 3.83
C SER A 133 -16.67 -18.46 3.54
N GLU A 134 -15.98 -18.22 2.43
CA GLU A 134 -14.71 -18.87 2.08
C GLU A 134 -13.48 -18.15 2.65
N ALA A 135 -13.68 -17.03 3.35
CA ALA A 135 -12.60 -16.22 3.87
C ALA A 135 -12.49 -16.29 5.39
N THR A 136 -11.28 -16.19 5.90
CA THR A 136 -11.02 -15.85 7.30
C THR A 136 -10.89 -14.35 7.45
N ARG A 137 -11.59 -13.74 8.44
CA ARG A 137 -11.51 -12.32 8.77
C ARG A 137 -10.55 -12.10 9.93
N GLU A 138 -9.70 -11.09 9.82
CA GLU A 138 -8.74 -10.67 10.83
C GLU A 138 -8.76 -9.15 10.97
N LEU A 139 -8.74 -8.61 12.19
CA LEU A 139 -8.52 -7.20 12.45
C LEU A 139 -7.00 -6.92 12.44
N VAL A 140 -6.55 -6.06 11.53
CA VAL A 140 -5.13 -5.67 11.40
C VAL A 140 -4.88 -4.40 12.21
N GLU A 141 -4.57 -4.56 13.48
CA GLU A 141 -4.26 -3.43 14.39
C GLU A 141 -2.87 -2.89 14.15
N GLU A 142 -1.89 -3.78 13.93
CA GLU A 142 -0.51 -3.43 13.66
C GLU A 142 -0.16 -3.54 12.17
N VAL A 143 1.01 -3.02 11.83
CA VAL A 143 1.57 -3.13 10.47
C VAL A 143 1.97 -4.58 10.20
N ASP A 144 1.38 -5.20 9.19
CA ASP A 144 1.81 -6.47 8.62
C ASP A 144 2.68 -6.24 7.37
N GLN A 145 3.14 -7.34 6.73
CA GLN A 145 4.04 -7.25 5.58
C GLN A 145 3.44 -6.48 4.40
N TRP A 146 2.11 -6.49 4.23
CA TRP A 146 1.45 -5.88 3.08
C TRP A 146 0.93 -4.48 3.36
N THR A 147 0.94 -4.06 4.62
CA THR A 147 0.52 -2.72 5.07
C THR A 147 1.67 -1.87 5.60
N VAL A 148 2.91 -2.18 5.21
CA VAL A 148 4.13 -1.43 5.60
C VAL A 148 4.20 -0.02 5.03
N GLY A 149 3.42 0.29 3.98
CA GLY A 149 3.34 1.61 3.36
C GLY A 149 2.83 2.67 4.35
N SER A 150 3.45 3.85 4.33
CA SER A 150 3.06 4.96 5.22
C SER A 150 1.63 5.46 4.95
N ASN A 151 1.16 5.35 3.72
CA ASN A 151 -0.19 5.72 3.29
C ASN A 151 -1.29 4.87 3.95
N LEU A 152 -0.98 3.62 4.36
CA LEU A 152 -1.95 2.71 4.97
C LEU A 152 -2.02 2.84 6.50
N ARG A 153 -1.05 3.51 7.13
CA ARG A 153 -1.00 3.64 8.59
C ARG A 153 -2.19 4.40 9.17
N ASN A 154 -2.62 5.44 8.50
CA ASN A 154 -3.71 6.31 8.95
C ASN A 154 -5.10 5.81 8.52
N LEU A 155 -5.16 4.66 7.82
CA LEU A 155 -6.42 4.09 7.33
C LEU A 155 -7.00 3.00 8.26
N ARG A 156 -6.45 2.85 9.46
CA ARG A 156 -6.95 1.86 10.42
C ARG A 156 -8.24 2.33 11.10
N PRO A 157 -9.08 1.39 11.54
CA PRO A 157 -8.88 -0.06 11.55
C PRO A 157 -8.97 -0.68 10.15
N LEU A 158 -8.16 -1.72 9.88
CA LEU A 158 -8.23 -2.48 8.65
C LEU A 158 -8.72 -3.90 8.94
N TYR A 159 -9.69 -4.36 8.14
CA TYR A 159 -10.12 -5.76 8.15
C TYR A 159 -9.49 -6.49 6.97
N LYS A 160 -8.79 -7.58 7.27
CA LYS A 160 -8.18 -8.44 6.27
C LYS A 160 -9.03 -9.69 6.09
N TYR A 161 -9.42 -9.94 4.85
CA TYR A 161 -10.09 -11.16 4.43
C TYR A 161 -9.11 -12.01 3.62
N SER A 162 -8.84 -13.22 4.13
CA SER A 162 -7.97 -14.20 3.47
C SER A 162 -8.80 -15.32 2.90
N PHE A 163 -8.88 -15.39 1.57
CA PHE A 163 -9.68 -16.37 0.83
C PHE A 163 -8.90 -17.67 0.58
N SER A 164 -9.63 -18.76 0.34
CA SER A 164 -9.08 -20.10 0.13
C SER A 164 -8.13 -20.22 -1.07
N ASP A 165 -8.30 -19.38 -2.09
CA ASP A 165 -7.40 -19.29 -3.25
C ASP A 165 -6.14 -18.44 -3.00
N GLY A 166 -5.97 -17.97 -1.77
CA GLY A 166 -4.84 -17.18 -1.33
C GLY A 166 -4.95 -15.67 -1.60
N GLN A 167 -6.06 -15.18 -2.14
CA GLN A 167 -6.30 -13.74 -2.22
C GLN A 167 -6.40 -13.14 -0.81
N GLN A 168 -5.86 -11.94 -0.60
CA GLN A 168 -6.02 -11.17 0.64
C GLN A 168 -6.52 -9.77 0.28
N VAL A 169 -7.67 -9.41 0.85
CA VAL A 169 -8.33 -8.12 0.64
C VAL A 169 -8.33 -7.37 1.98
N TYR A 170 -7.80 -6.14 1.99
CA TYR A 170 -7.78 -5.29 3.17
C TYR A 170 -8.75 -4.14 2.99
N ILE A 171 -9.65 -4.00 3.92
CA ILE A 171 -10.75 -3.03 3.88
C ILE A 171 -10.62 -2.08 5.05
N ASN A 172 -10.77 -0.79 4.77
CA ASN A 172 -10.85 0.24 5.78
C ASN A 172 -12.17 0.11 6.54
N GLY A 173 -12.11 -0.05 7.87
CA GLY A 173 -13.30 -0.23 8.71
C GLY A 173 -14.18 1.01 8.82
N ASN A 174 -13.66 2.20 8.49
CA ASN A 174 -14.43 3.45 8.56
C ASN A 174 -15.08 3.81 7.22
N THR A 175 -14.61 3.27 6.10
CA THR A 175 -15.09 3.67 4.77
C THR A 175 -15.55 2.50 3.90
N ALA A 176 -15.38 1.26 4.36
CA ALA A 176 -15.56 0.02 3.60
C ALA A 176 -14.81 -0.03 2.24
N GLU A 177 -13.83 0.85 2.05
CA GLU A 177 -13.01 0.85 0.83
C GLU A 177 -11.92 -0.22 0.90
N VAL A 178 -11.70 -0.91 -0.22
CA VAL A 178 -10.53 -1.76 -0.39
C VAL A 178 -9.30 -0.88 -0.55
N VAL A 179 -8.36 -0.99 0.38
CA VAL A 179 -7.16 -0.16 0.47
C VAL A 179 -5.88 -0.92 0.14
N GLN A 180 -5.92 -2.26 0.27
CA GLN A 180 -4.82 -3.13 -0.12
C GLN A 180 -5.35 -4.46 -0.64
N TYR A 181 -4.67 -5.01 -1.62
CA TYR A 181 -5.02 -6.28 -2.24
C TYR A 181 -3.76 -7.05 -2.61
N THR A 182 -3.73 -8.34 -2.31
CA THR A 182 -2.63 -9.21 -2.68
C THR A 182 -3.12 -10.56 -3.17
N THR A 183 -2.36 -11.15 -4.08
CA THR A 183 -2.51 -12.53 -4.55
C THR A 183 -1.25 -13.32 -4.22
N PRO A 184 -1.27 -14.67 -4.26
CA PRO A 184 -0.06 -15.47 -4.12
C PRO A 184 1.06 -15.05 -5.07
N SER A 185 0.71 -14.77 -6.33
CA SER A 185 1.65 -14.32 -7.35
C SER A 185 2.23 -12.94 -7.01
N SER A 186 1.41 -11.95 -6.68
CA SER A 186 1.89 -10.61 -6.36
C SER A 186 2.81 -10.61 -5.13
N ARG A 187 2.51 -11.45 -4.14
CA ARG A 187 3.37 -11.63 -2.96
C ARG A 187 4.69 -12.29 -3.29
N PHE A 188 4.67 -13.35 -4.12
CA PHE A 188 5.88 -14.02 -4.56
C PHE A 188 6.85 -13.04 -5.25
N TRP A 189 6.37 -12.28 -6.21
CA TRP A 189 7.19 -11.30 -6.93
C TRP A 189 7.65 -10.14 -6.04
N ALA A 190 6.83 -9.73 -5.08
CA ALA A 190 7.24 -8.72 -4.09
C ALA A 190 8.39 -9.20 -3.20
N TYR A 191 8.43 -10.48 -2.81
CA TYR A 191 9.53 -11.08 -2.05
C TYR A 191 10.83 -11.16 -2.86
N LEU A 192 10.76 -11.29 -4.17
CA LEU A 192 11.95 -11.29 -5.05
C LEU A 192 12.38 -9.88 -5.45
N GLY A 193 11.45 -8.94 -5.53
CA GLY A 193 11.67 -7.57 -6.01
C GLY A 193 11.62 -6.53 -4.91
N ALA A 194 10.45 -5.94 -4.71
CA ALA A 194 10.26 -4.73 -3.92
C ALA A 194 10.67 -4.86 -2.44
N ILE A 195 10.43 -6.00 -1.80
CA ILE A 195 10.77 -6.19 -0.39
C ILE A 195 12.28 -6.13 -0.15
N PRO A 196 13.13 -6.92 -0.83
CA PRO A 196 14.57 -6.82 -0.65
C PRO A 196 15.14 -5.49 -1.20
N HIS A 197 14.59 -4.98 -2.30
CA HIS A 197 15.11 -3.76 -2.91
C HIS A 197 14.93 -2.53 -2.02
N TRP A 198 13.75 -2.37 -1.41
CA TRP A 198 13.42 -1.26 -0.52
C TRP A 198 13.65 -1.57 0.96
N MET A 199 14.15 -2.76 1.27
CA MET A 199 14.27 -3.23 2.66
C MET A 199 12.93 -3.15 3.42
N TYR A 200 11.85 -3.54 2.75
CA TYR A 200 10.47 -3.49 3.28
C TYR A 200 10.15 -4.70 4.16
N PHE A 201 11.10 -5.13 4.96
CA PHE A 201 10.87 -6.17 5.97
C PHE A 201 10.09 -5.59 7.15
N THR A 202 8.98 -6.23 7.52
CA THR A 202 8.08 -5.75 8.58
C THR A 202 8.80 -5.35 9.88
N PRO A 203 9.72 -6.16 10.45
CA PRO A 203 10.40 -5.78 11.69
C PRO A 203 11.17 -4.46 11.60
N LEU A 204 11.80 -4.21 10.46
CA LEU A 204 12.55 -2.99 10.20
C LEU A 204 11.61 -1.82 9.87
N ARG A 205 10.61 -2.07 9.02
CA ARG A 205 9.72 -1.03 8.49
C ARG A 205 8.68 -0.54 9.50
N LYS A 206 8.33 -1.33 10.52
CA LYS A 206 7.53 -0.89 11.67
C LYS A 206 8.13 0.35 12.34
N HIS A 207 9.45 0.43 12.39
CA HIS A 207 10.22 1.53 12.98
C HIS A 207 10.77 2.46 11.88
N GLN A 208 9.90 3.26 11.29
CA GLN A 208 10.23 4.10 10.13
C GLN A 208 11.53 4.95 10.30
N PRO A 209 11.81 5.60 11.43
CA PRO A 209 13.06 6.33 11.60
C PRO A 209 14.31 5.44 11.57
N GLN A 210 14.20 4.22 12.10
CA GLN A 210 15.30 3.24 12.10
C GLN A 210 15.52 2.68 10.69
N TRP A 211 14.43 2.34 9.99
CA TRP A 211 14.50 1.93 8.59
C TRP A 211 15.17 2.99 7.71
N PHE A 212 14.77 4.26 7.86
CA PHE A 212 15.37 5.36 7.11
C PHE A 212 16.86 5.50 7.39
N LYS A 213 17.26 5.49 8.67
CA LYS A 213 18.69 5.51 9.06
C LYS A 213 19.45 4.33 8.47
N PHE A 214 18.89 3.13 8.55
CA PHE A 214 19.52 1.92 7.98
C PHE A 214 19.78 2.08 6.49
N VAL A 215 18.76 2.48 5.70
CA VAL A 215 18.90 2.67 4.25
C VAL A 215 19.93 3.75 3.93
N VAL A 216 19.86 4.91 4.58
CA VAL A 216 20.79 6.03 4.35
C VAL A 216 22.22 5.63 4.67
N TRP A 217 22.47 5.03 5.84
CA TRP A 217 23.83 4.64 6.24
C TRP A 217 24.40 3.53 5.35
N THR A 218 23.58 2.54 4.98
CA THR A 218 24.02 1.47 4.09
C THR A 218 24.39 2.01 2.71
N SER A 219 23.58 2.94 2.17
CA SER A 219 23.86 3.60 0.90
C SER A 219 25.11 4.46 0.96
N LEU A 220 25.28 5.23 2.03
CA LEU A 220 26.46 6.08 2.22
C LEU A 220 27.75 5.26 2.32
N ILE A 221 27.74 4.20 3.13
CA ILE A 221 28.87 3.29 3.27
C ILE A 221 29.19 2.64 1.92
N GLY A 222 28.17 2.20 1.18
CA GLY A 222 28.33 1.60 -0.15
C GLY A 222 28.91 2.58 -1.20
N THR A 223 28.62 3.88 -1.04
CA THR A 223 29.17 4.90 -1.96
C THR A 223 30.64 5.22 -1.67
N VAL A 224 31.07 5.11 -0.41
CA VAL A 224 32.45 5.46 0.02
C VAL A 224 33.40 4.25 -0.06
N ALA A 225 32.87 3.03 0.00
CA ALA A 225 33.66 1.79 -0.03
C ALA A 225 34.15 1.42 -1.43
#